data_8f062e71a23ead6f3dd7b7e6b72d80be
#
_entry.id   8f062e71a23ead6f3dd7b7e6b72d80be
#
_cell.length_a   1.000
_cell.length_b   1.000
_cell.length_c   1.000
_cell.angle_alpha   90.00
_cell.angle_beta   90.00
_cell.angle_gamma   90.00
#
_symmetry.space_group_name_H-M   'P 1'
#
loop_
_entity.id
_entity.type
_entity.pdbx_description
1 polymer ?
#
loop_
_entity_poly.entity_id
_entity_poly.type
_entity_poly.pdbx_seq_one_letter_code
_entity_poly.pdbx_strand_id
1 'polypeptide(L)'
;LLDVDPVKYPADKKLQAQVEKAAAPFKQELSKVIGATTTPLVRYFVMETPMDNLLTDAIHWKFKTDIALSNGFRFCQPLAVDPKKGKAEITKEFLWNMLPVDSEAKLGIITGKQLWDWQEKELQNAFAKDPSKRFGGWFVRFAGMEVNFTIGNELGKRVNWIKVKGEPLDINKEYSIVACKREGDPDDTLCRIEKVKKPKRSGVLMHKVIE
;
A
#
# COMPACT_ATOMS: atom_id res chain seq x y z
N LEU A 1 -19.59 9.09 -1.22
CA LEU A 1 -19.73 8.86 -2.67
C LEU A 1 -21.14 9.26 -3.06
N LEU A 2 -21.26 10.08 -4.09
CA LEU A 2 -22.56 10.37 -4.72
C LEU A 2 -22.72 9.40 -5.88
N ASP A 3 -23.79 8.62 -5.87
CA ASP A 3 -24.11 7.77 -7.00
C ASP A 3 -24.59 8.65 -8.16
N VAL A 4 -24.06 8.40 -9.34
CA VAL A 4 -24.51 9.09 -10.55
C VAL A 4 -25.85 8.48 -10.96
N ASP A 5 -26.89 9.29 -10.98
CA ASP A 5 -28.20 8.87 -11.47
C ASP A 5 -28.15 8.59 -12.98
N PRO A 6 -28.24 7.30 -13.41
CA PRO A 6 -28.09 6.94 -14.83
C PRO A 6 -29.26 7.39 -15.70
N VAL A 7 -30.40 7.75 -15.11
CA VAL A 7 -31.55 8.28 -15.83
C VAL A 7 -31.34 9.76 -16.13
N LYS A 8 -30.84 10.51 -15.15
CA LYS A 8 -30.54 11.94 -15.28
C LYS A 8 -29.28 12.21 -16.10
N TYR A 9 -28.30 11.34 -15.97
CA TYR A 9 -26.99 11.43 -16.65
C TYR A 9 -26.68 10.11 -17.38
N PRO A 10 -27.36 9.82 -18.52
CA PRO A 10 -27.14 8.60 -19.25
C PRO A 10 -25.73 8.57 -19.85
N ALA A 11 -25.16 7.36 -19.93
CA ALA A 11 -23.86 7.17 -20.55
C ALA A 11 -23.88 7.59 -22.04
N ASP A 12 -22.82 8.26 -22.48
CA ASP A 12 -22.62 8.54 -23.91
C ASP A 12 -22.37 7.22 -24.65
N LYS A 13 -23.28 6.84 -25.53
CA LYS A 13 -23.25 5.56 -26.26
C LYS A 13 -21.99 5.40 -27.13
N LYS A 14 -21.49 6.51 -27.73
CA LYS A 14 -20.31 6.48 -28.57
C LYS A 14 -19.06 6.23 -27.75
N LEU A 15 -18.93 6.93 -26.62
CA LEU A 15 -17.82 6.74 -25.70
C LEU A 15 -17.86 5.35 -25.06
N GLN A 16 -19.03 4.87 -24.66
CA GLN A 16 -19.21 3.52 -24.13
C GLN A 16 -18.76 2.45 -25.13
N ALA A 17 -19.15 2.55 -26.38
CA ALA A 17 -18.73 1.62 -27.45
C ALA A 17 -17.20 1.66 -27.67
N GLN A 18 -16.57 2.82 -27.57
CA GLN A 18 -15.11 2.94 -27.65
C GLN A 18 -14.42 2.24 -26.47
N VAL A 19 -14.90 2.45 -25.25
CA VAL A 19 -14.37 1.79 -24.04
C VAL A 19 -14.54 0.28 -24.14
N GLU A 20 -15.72 -0.21 -24.51
CA GLU A 20 -15.99 -1.65 -24.68
C GLU A 20 -15.08 -2.28 -25.74
N LYS A 21 -14.89 -1.61 -26.87
CA LYS A 21 -13.95 -2.06 -27.92
C LYS A 21 -12.52 -2.14 -27.43
N ALA A 22 -12.06 -1.13 -26.68
CA ALA A 22 -10.72 -1.11 -26.11
C ALA A 22 -10.51 -2.17 -25.02
N ALA A 23 -11.52 -2.43 -24.19
CA ALA A 23 -11.48 -3.42 -23.12
C ALA A 23 -11.65 -4.88 -23.61
N ALA A 24 -12.31 -5.10 -24.75
CA ALA A 24 -12.65 -6.43 -25.25
C ALA A 24 -11.49 -7.45 -25.29
N PRO A 25 -10.26 -7.09 -25.74
CA PRO A 25 -9.13 -8.03 -25.76
C PRO A 25 -8.69 -8.51 -24.37
N PHE A 26 -8.96 -7.74 -23.32
CA PHE A 26 -8.51 -8.00 -21.97
C PHE A 26 -9.60 -8.59 -21.08
N LYS A 27 -10.85 -8.58 -21.49
CA LYS A 27 -12.02 -8.94 -20.68
C LYS A 27 -11.90 -10.32 -20.04
N GLN A 28 -11.46 -11.32 -20.80
CA GLN A 28 -11.32 -12.68 -20.32
C GLN A 28 -10.23 -12.79 -19.23
N GLU A 29 -9.11 -12.09 -19.41
CA GLU A 29 -8.02 -12.09 -18.42
C GLU A 29 -8.40 -11.30 -17.17
N LEU A 30 -8.98 -10.12 -17.34
CA LEU A 30 -9.36 -9.23 -16.25
C LEU A 30 -10.48 -9.80 -15.37
N SER A 31 -11.39 -10.61 -15.94
CA SER A 31 -12.47 -11.26 -15.19
C SER A 31 -12.04 -12.46 -14.34
N LYS A 32 -10.78 -12.91 -14.47
CA LYS A 32 -10.29 -14.04 -13.65
C LYS A 32 -10.31 -13.71 -12.17
N VAL A 33 -10.94 -14.58 -11.39
CA VAL A 33 -10.94 -14.52 -9.93
C VAL A 33 -9.60 -15.05 -9.42
N ILE A 34 -8.89 -14.26 -8.63
CA ILE A 34 -7.60 -14.60 -8.01
C ILE A 34 -7.73 -14.91 -6.52
N GLY A 35 -8.85 -14.58 -5.90
CA GLY A 35 -9.11 -14.82 -4.50
C GLY A 35 -10.48 -14.32 -4.07
N ALA A 36 -10.74 -14.38 -2.78
CA ALA A 36 -11.96 -13.84 -2.18
C ALA A 36 -11.66 -13.26 -0.80
N THR A 37 -12.47 -12.29 -0.39
CA THR A 37 -12.37 -11.66 0.93
C THR A 37 -13.71 -11.66 1.64
N THR A 38 -13.68 -11.81 2.95
CA THR A 38 -14.84 -11.64 3.85
C THR A 38 -14.86 -10.24 4.50
N THR A 39 -13.81 -9.45 4.28
CA THR A 39 -13.67 -8.07 4.76
C THR A 39 -13.72 -7.12 3.58
N PRO A 40 -14.47 -6.00 3.64
CA PRO A 40 -14.44 -4.99 2.59
C PRO A 40 -13.03 -4.44 2.38
N LEU A 41 -12.57 -4.39 1.12
CA LEU A 41 -11.25 -3.85 0.80
C LEU A 41 -11.36 -2.37 0.45
N VAL A 42 -10.84 -1.53 1.31
CA VAL A 42 -10.85 -0.06 1.18
C VAL A 42 -9.46 0.51 1.45
N ARG A 43 -9.14 1.69 0.89
CA ARG A 43 -7.85 2.39 1.02
C ARG A 43 -7.96 3.85 1.44
N TYR A 44 -9.09 4.29 1.97
CA TYR A 44 -9.35 5.72 2.20
C TYR A 44 -9.07 6.23 3.63
N PHE A 45 -8.49 5.40 4.49
CA PHE A 45 -8.14 5.85 5.84
C PHE A 45 -6.69 6.31 5.91
N VAL A 46 -6.44 7.30 6.77
CA VAL A 46 -5.12 7.94 6.91
C VAL A 46 -4.05 6.96 7.40
N MET A 47 -4.42 6.05 8.29
CA MET A 47 -3.49 5.09 8.90
C MET A 47 -3.59 3.72 8.24
N GLU A 48 -4.32 2.81 8.83
CA GLU A 48 -4.41 1.41 8.43
C GLU A 48 -5.67 1.15 7.61
N THR A 49 -5.57 0.30 6.60
CA THR A 49 -6.72 -0.10 5.77
C THR A 49 -6.65 -1.59 5.43
N PRO A 50 -7.82 -2.28 5.30
CA PRO A 50 -7.84 -3.70 4.96
C PRO A 50 -7.11 -4.03 3.66
N MET A 51 -7.17 -3.11 2.68
CA MET A 51 -6.51 -3.33 1.40
C MET A 51 -4.99 -3.22 1.51
N ASP A 52 -4.50 -2.24 2.25
CA ASP A 52 -3.05 -2.09 2.46
C ASP A 52 -2.49 -3.24 3.30
N ASN A 53 -3.28 -3.77 4.27
CA ASN A 53 -2.90 -4.97 5.01
C ASN A 53 -2.76 -6.17 4.07
N LEU A 54 -3.74 -6.43 3.20
CA LEU A 54 -3.63 -7.49 2.20
C LEU A 54 -2.34 -7.36 1.37
N LEU A 55 -2.00 -6.14 0.90
CA LEU A 55 -0.79 -5.88 0.12
C LEU A 55 0.48 -6.14 0.91
N THR A 56 0.60 -5.55 2.10
CA THR A 56 1.81 -5.66 2.91
C THR A 56 2.00 -7.07 3.44
N ASP A 57 0.92 -7.78 3.80
CA ASP A 57 0.96 -9.18 4.22
C ASP A 57 1.39 -10.10 3.08
N ALA A 58 0.86 -9.90 1.86
CA ALA A 58 1.27 -10.66 0.68
C ALA A 58 2.77 -10.48 0.37
N ILE A 59 3.25 -9.23 0.39
CA ILE A 59 4.67 -8.91 0.19
C ILE A 59 5.53 -9.56 1.29
N HIS A 60 5.13 -9.41 2.56
CA HIS A 60 5.82 -9.98 3.70
C HIS A 60 5.90 -11.50 3.63
N TRP A 61 4.77 -12.14 3.31
CA TRP A 61 4.70 -13.58 3.11
C TRP A 61 5.62 -14.08 1.99
N LYS A 62 5.65 -13.36 0.86
CA LYS A 62 6.46 -13.75 -0.31
C LYS A 62 7.95 -13.66 -0.05
N PHE A 63 8.39 -12.56 0.53
CA PHE A 63 9.83 -12.24 0.64
C PHE A 63 10.46 -12.60 1.98
N LYS A 64 9.66 -12.91 3.01
CA LYS A 64 10.12 -13.32 4.35
C LYS A 64 11.10 -12.35 5.00
N THR A 65 11.02 -11.06 4.65
CA THR A 65 11.81 -10.01 5.29
C THR A 65 11.30 -9.73 6.71
N ASP A 66 12.05 -8.96 7.51
CA ASP A 66 11.58 -8.55 8.84
C ASP A 66 10.35 -7.64 8.72
N ILE A 67 10.37 -6.74 7.72
CA ILE A 67 9.32 -5.74 7.51
C ILE A 67 8.99 -5.64 6.03
N ALA A 68 7.70 -5.53 5.71
CA ALA A 68 7.21 -5.15 4.39
C ALA A 68 6.55 -3.76 4.46
N LEU A 69 6.76 -2.94 3.44
CA LEU A 69 6.35 -1.54 3.41
C LEU A 69 5.52 -1.20 2.17
N SER A 70 4.54 -0.32 2.35
CA SER A 70 3.77 0.30 1.28
C SER A 70 3.53 1.78 1.59
N ASN A 71 3.55 2.64 0.57
CA ASN A 71 3.22 4.04 0.76
C ASN A 71 1.71 4.31 0.89
N GLY A 72 0.86 3.30 0.74
CA GLY A 72 -0.57 3.36 0.98
C GLY A 72 -1.39 4.28 0.06
N PHE A 73 -0.75 5.05 -0.81
CA PHE A 73 -1.41 6.08 -1.60
C PHE A 73 -1.91 5.51 -2.94
N ARG A 74 -3.17 5.14 -3.00
CA ARG A 74 -3.88 4.76 -4.24
C ARG A 74 -5.37 5.05 -4.07
N PHE A 75 -5.99 5.52 -5.15
CA PHE A 75 -7.43 5.69 -5.24
C PHE A 75 -8.00 4.56 -6.09
N CYS A 76 -8.90 3.79 -5.53
CA CYS A 76 -9.65 2.79 -6.25
C CYS A 76 -11.06 2.69 -5.65
N GLN A 77 -11.97 2.16 -6.44
CA GLN A 77 -13.29 1.84 -5.93
C GLN A 77 -13.17 0.75 -4.84
N PRO A 78 -13.83 0.91 -3.68
CA PRO A 78 -13.85 -0.13 -2.66
C PRO A 78 -14.48 -1.43 -3.17
N LEU A 79 -13.94 -2.58 -2.75
CA LEU A 79 -14.58 -3.87 -2.95
C LEU A 79 -15.47 -4.19 -1.75
N ALA A 80 -16.77 -4.07 -1.94
CA ALA A 80 -17.76 -4.40 -0.92
C ALA A 80 -18.02 -5.90 -0.85
N VAL A 81 -18.24 -6.43 0.36
CA VAL A 81 -18.68 -7.80 0.57
C VAL A 81 -20.17 -7.91 0.26
N ASP A 82 -20.56 -8.89 -0.54
CA ASP A 82 -21.97 -9.21 -0.80
C ASP A 82 -22.61 -9.74 0.51
N PRO A 83 -23.59 -9.05 1.07
CA PRO A 83 -24.21 -9.45 2.35
C PRO A 83 -24.93 -10.80 2.27
N LYS A 84 -25.35 -11.25 1.08
CA LYS A 84 -26.01 -12.54 0.88
C LYS A 84 -25.01 -13.70 0.80
N LYS A 85 -23.83 -13.44 0.22
CA LYS A 85 -22.78 -14.44 0.05
C LYS A 85 -21.74 -14.43 1.18
N GLY A 86 -21.70 -13.37 1.99
CA GLY A 86 -20.72 -13.18 3.04
C GLY A 86 -19.27 -13.00 2.53
N LYS A 87 -19.09 -12.80 1.22
CA LYS A 87 -17.77 -12.64 0.59
C LYS A 87 -17.84 -11.79 -0.67
N ALA A 88 -16.69 -11.30 -1.09
CA ALA A 88 -16.47 -10.67 -2.40
C ALA A 88 -15.32 -11.38 -3.14
N GLU A 89 -15.47 -11.54 -4.44
CA GLU A 89 -14.40 -12.08 -5.30
C GLU A 89 -13.42 -10.98 -5.66
N ILE A 90 -12.12 -11.28 -5.55
CA ILE A 90 -11.04 -10.42 -5.98
C ILE A 90 -10.68 -10.84 -7.40
N THR A 91 -10.96 -9.99 -8.37
CA THR A 91 -10.62 -10.23 -9.77
C THR A 91 -9.31 -9.56 -10.15
N LYS A 92 -8.71 -9.96 -11.28
CA LYS A 92 -7.56 -9.25 -11.84
C LYS A 92 -7.88 -7.81 -12.20
N GLU A 93 -9.10 -7.52 -12.66
CA GLU A 93 -9.54 -6.15 -12.91
C GLU A 93 -9.49 -5.30 -11.63
N PHE A 94 -9.99 -5.84 -10.52
CA PHE A 94 -9.90 -5.15 -9.23
C PHE A 94 -8.43 -4.92 -8.82
N LEU A 95 -7.56 -5.90 -9.03
CA LEU A 95 -6.13 -5.77 -8.75
C LEU A 95 -5.48 -4.65 -9.58
N TRP A 96 -5.77 -4.56 -10.89
CA TRP A 96 -5.30 -3.49 -11.75
C TRP A 96 -5.84 -2.12 -11.35
N ASN A 97 -7.11 -2.02 -10.97
CA ASN A 97 -7.71 -0.78 -10.49
C ASN A 97 -7.06 -0.30 -9.18
N MET A 98 -6.68 -1.23 -8.31
CA MET A 98 -6.06 -0.95 -7.03
C MET A 98 -4.56 -0.65 -7.15
N LEU A 99 -3.86 -1.38 -8.00
CA LEU A 99 -2.44 -1.24 -8.31
C LEU A 99 -2.25 -0.98 -9.81
N PRO A 100 -2.59 0.22 -10.30
CA PRO A 100 -2.54 0.53 -11.74
C PRO A 100 -1.10 0.57 -12.29
N VAL A 101 -0.11 0.58 -11.42
CA VAL A 101 1.31 0.44 -11.77
C VAL A 101 1.82 -0.85 -11.15
N ASP A 102 2.14 -1.82 -12.00
CA ASP A 102 2.68 -3.11 -11.57
C ASP A 102 4.19 -2.99 -11.34
N SER A 103 4.55 -2.38 -10.21
CA SER A 103 5.94 -2.13 -9.85
C SER A 103 6.62 -3.39 -9.36
N GLU A 104 7.92 -3.49 -9.62
CA GLU A 104 8.76 -4.55 -9.06
C GLU A 104 8.98 -4.35 -7.55
N ALA A 105 9.03 -5.45 -6.79
CA ALA A 105 9.44 -5.40 -5.39
C ALA A 105 10.97 -5.21 -5.28
N LYS A 106 11.39 -4.37 -4.33
CA LYS A 106 12.79 -4.10 -4.02
C LYS A 106 13.06 -4.41 -2.56
N LEU A 107 14.17 -5.08 -2.29
CA LEU A 107 14.63 -5.46 -0.96
C LEU A 107 15.81 -4.59 -0.53
N GLY A 108 16.04 -4.54 0.77
CA GLY A 108 17.21 -3.86 1.34
C GLY A 108 17.34 -4.12 2.84
N ILE A 109 18.35 -3.49 3.41
CA ILE A 109 18.65 -3.58 4.84
C ILE A 109 18.72 -2.16 5.41
N ILE A 110 18.10 -1.94 6.56
CA ILE A 110 18.14 -0.69 7.30
C ILE A 110 18.48 -0.94 8.76
N THR A 111 18.98 0.06 9.45
CA THR A 111 19.15 0.01 10.91
C THR A 111 17.84 0.35 11.62
N GLY A 112 17.71 -0.09 12.87
CA GLY A 112 16.57 0.32 13.71
C GLY A 112 16.50 1.84 13.88
N LYS A 113 17.65 2.54 13.93
CA LYS A 113 17.69 4.01 13.95
C LYS A 113 17.04 4.63 12.70
N GLN A 114 17.38 4.12 11.50
CA GLN A 114 16.74 4.59 10.25
C GLN A 114 15.23 4.32 10.27
N LEU A 115 14.80 3.17 10.80
CA LEU A 115 13.38 2.83 10.91
C LEU A 115 12.65 3.80 11.85
N TRP A 116 13.23 4.10 13.01
CA TRP A 116 12.68 5.07 13.96
C TRP A 116 12.55 6.47 13.36
N ASP A 117 13.64 6.98 12.78
CA ASP A 117 13.67 8.31 12.18
C ASP A 117 12.69 8.43 11.01
N TRP A 118 12.57 7.37 10.21
CA TRP A 118 11.61 7.31 9.11
C TRP A 118 10.16 7.36 9.63
N GLN A 119 9.82 6.62 10.70
CA GLN A 119 8.49 6.67 11.30
C GLN A 119 8.16 8.07 11.81
N GLU A 120 9.08 8.74 12.50
CA GLU A 120 8.89 10.13 12.94
C GLU A 120 8.63 11.07 11.76
N LYS A 121 9.40 10.93 10.66
CA LYS A 121 9.23 11.72 9.43
C LYS A 121 7.87 11.46 8.78
N GLU A 122 7.44 10.20 8.71
CA GLU A 122 6.16 9.84 8.11
C GLU A 122 4.96 10.30 8.97
N LEU A 123 5.09 10.27 10.29
CA LEU A 123 4.11 10.87 11.19
C LEU A 123 4.03 12.40 11.02
N GLN A 124 5.17 13.07 10.77
CA GLN A 124 5.18 14.50 10.44
C GLN A 124 4.49 14.75 9.10
N ASN A 125 4.78 13.94 8.08
CA ASN A 125 4.15 14.05 6.76
C ASN A 125 2.63 13.91 6.81
N ALA A 126 2.11 13.05 7.69
CA ALA A 126 0.68 12.81 7.83
C ALA A 126 -0.02 13.79 8.79
N PHE A 127 0.62 14.13 9.92
CA PHE A 127 -0.04 14.76 11.07
C PHE A 127 0.59 16.07 11.54
N ALA A 128 1.44 16.74 10.73
CA ALA A 128 1.94 18.06 11.10
C ALA A 128 0.79 19.02 11.47
N LYS A 129 0.94 19.81 12.52
CA LYS A 129 -0.05 20.84 12.91
C LYS A 129 -0.23 21.87 11.78
N ASP A 130 0.88 22.29 11.18
CA ASP A 130 0.90 23.16 10.01
C ASP A 130 0.63 22.33 8.73
N PRO A 131 -0.48 22.56 8.02
CA PRO A 131 -0.81 21.82 6.80
C PRO A 131 0.24 21.93 5.71
N SER A 132 0.99 23.04 5.63
CA SER A 132 2.05 23.22 4.64
C SER A 132 3.23 22.26 4.80
N LYS A 133 3.38 21.67 5.98
CA LYS A 133 4.40 20.67 6.33
C LYS A 133 3.94 19.23 6.15
N ARG A 134 2.70 19.02 5.68
CA ARG A 134 2.17 17.68 5.39
C ARG A 134 2.53 17.30 3.97
N PHE A 135 3.07 16.11 3.80
CA PHE A 135 3.31 15.52 2.50
C PHE A 135 2.31 14.40 2.23
N GLY A 136 1.27 14.70 1.45
CA GLY A 136 0.26 13.72 1.05
C GLY A 136 -0.81 13.39 2.08
N GLY A 137 -0.60 13.64 3.37
CA GLY A 137 -1.58 13.40 4.44
C GLY A 137 -1.90 11.93 4.71
N TRP A 138 -1.04 11.00 4.29
CA TRP A 138 -1.19 9.55 4.45
C TRP A 138 -0.01 8.98 5.21
N PHE A 139 -0.31 8.17 6.21
CA PHE A 139 0.71 7.41 6.92
C PHE A 139 1.11 6.18 6.11
N VAL A 140 2.34 5.73 6.24
CA VAL A 140 2.85 4.52 5.57
C VAL A 140 2.19 3.26 6.14
N ARG A 141 2.13 2.21 5.31
CA ARG A 141 1.60 0.91 5.66
C ARG A 141 2.72 -0.10 5.79
N PHE A 142 2.56 -1.07 6.67
CA PHE A 142 3.59 -2.06 6.92
C PHE A 142 3.02 -3.37 7.45
N ALA A 143 3.77 -4.45 7.25
CA ALA A 143 3.60 -5.74 7.93
C ALA A 143 4.91 -6.13 8.61
N GLY A 144 4.84 -6.97 9.65
CA GLY A 144 6.01 -7.44 10.40
C GLY A 144 6.45 -6.50 11.53
N MET A 145 5.79 -5.36 11.73
CA MET A 145 6.05 -4.45 12.86
C MET A 145 4.79 -3.83 13.44
N GLU A 146 4.91 -3.33 14.65
CA GLU A 146 3.89 -2.55 15.37
C GLU A 146 4.50 -1.20 15.76
N VAL A 147 3.73 -0.13 15.65
CA VAL A 147 4.15 1.22 16.02
C VAL A 147 3.11 1.85 16.92
N ASN A 148 3.53 2.30 18.09
CA ASN A 148 2.70 3.11 18.98
C ASN A 148 3.20 4.56 18.97
N PHE A 149 2.29 5.51 18.80
CA PHE A 149 2.65 6.91 18.68
C PHE A 149 1.58 7.86 19.23
N THR A 150 2.00 9.09 19.52
CA THR A 150 1.13 10.18 19.99
C THR A 150 1.13 11.30 18.96
N ILE A 151 0.02 11.46 18.22
CA ILE A 151 -0.13 12.43 17.11
C ILE A 151 0.17 13.86 17.55
N GLY A 152 -0.29 14.25 18.75
CA GLY A 152 -0.20 15.63 19.27
C GLY A 152 1.21 16.08 19.63
N ASN A 153 2.17 15.16 19.71
CA ASN A 153 3.55 15.48 20.07
C ASN A 153 4.28 16.18 18.90
N GLU A 154 5.41 16.80 19.24
CA GLU A 154 6.30 17.40 18.26
C GLU A 154 7.06 16.36 17.43
N LEU A 155 7.60 16.78 16.30
CA LEU A 155 8.51 15.96 15.50
C LEU A 155 9.68 15.43 16.35
N GLY A 156 9.98 14.15 16.23
CA GLY A 156 11.02 13.45 16.97
C GLY A 156 10.57 12.94 18.36
N LYS A 157 9.31 13.19 18.74
CA LYS A 157 8.73 12.74 20.02
C LYS A 157 7.37 12.07 19.87
N ARG A 158 6.99 11.73 18.61
CA ARG A 158 5.69 11.11 18.36
C ARG A 158 5.70 9.61 18.56
N VAL A 159 6.78 8.94 18.16
CA VAL A 159 6.92 7.50 18.32
C VAL A 159 7.19 7.19 19.81
N ASN A 160 6.32 6.41 20.42
CA ASN A 160 6.48 5.95 21.80
C ASN A 160 7.31 4.66 21.83
N TRP A 161 6.99 3.71 20.95
CA TRP A 161 7.76 2.48 20.76
C TRP A 161 7.46 1.85 19.40
N ILE A 162 8.39 1.03 18.94
CA ILE A 162 8.26 0.15 17.78
C ILE A 162 8.61 -1.26 18.22
N LYS A 163 7.85 -2.24 17.72
CA LYS A 163 8.20 -3.66 17.81
C LYS A 163 8.35 -4.23 16.41
N VAL A 164 9.32 -5.11 16.22
CA VAL A 164 9.52 -5.87 14.98
C VAL A 164 9.44 -7.35 15.31
N LYS A 165 8.53 -8.07 14.67
CA LYS A 165 8.22 -9.48 14.98
C LYS A 165 7.91 -9.73 16.46
N GLY A 166 7.20 -8.79 17.09
CA GLY A 166 6.82 -8.86 18.52
C GLY A 166 7.88 -8.38 19.50
N GLU A 167 9.15 -8.21 19.09
CA GLU A 167 10.25 -7.78 19.93
C GLU A 167 10.47 -6.26 19.87
N PRO A 168 10.84 -5.60 20.98
CA PRO A 168 11.19 -4.19 20.97
C PRO A 168 12.28 -3.88 19.94
N LEU A 169 12.14 -2.74 19.26
CA LEU A 169 13.12 -2.28 18.26
C LEU A 169 14.49 -2.04 18.91
N ASP A 170 15.52 -2.71 18.43
CA ASP A 170 16.90 -2.36 18.70
C ASP A 170 17.40 -1.38 17.65
N ILE A 171 17.72 -0.15 18.06
CA ILE A 171 18.15 0.93 17.16
C ILE A 171 19.49 0.64 16.45
N ASN A 172 20.33 -0.25 17.00
CA ASN A 172 21.63 -0.62 16.45
C ASN A 172 21.57 -1.87 15.56
N LYS A 173 20.47 -2.64 15.63
CA LYS A 173 20.29 -3.85 14.84
C LYS A 173 19.93 -3.52 13.38
N GLU A 174 20.32 -4.37 12.46
CA GLU A 174 19.89 -4.33 11.06
C GLU A 174 18.62 -5.17 10.86
N TYR A 175 17.71 -4.63 10.05
CA TYR A 175 16.45 -5.26 9.67
C TYR A 175 16.32 -5.33 8.16
N SER A 176 15.88 -6.47 7.65
CA SER A 176 15.56 -6.64 6.24
C SER A 176 14.20 -6.02 5.92
N ILE A 177 14.12 -5.29 4.82
CA ILE A 177 12.89 -4.64 4.36
C ILE A 177 12.58 -5.00 2.90
N VAL A 178 11.31 -4.95 2.55
CA VAL A 178 10.83 -5.03 1.17
C VAL A 178 9.73 -4.00 0.94
N ALA A 179 9.70 -3.39 -0.24
CA ALA A 179 8.63 -2.51 -0.69
C ALA A 179 8.54 -2.49 -2.22
N CYS A 180 7.46 -1.88 -2.77
CA CYS A 180 7.39 -1.58 -4.18
C CYS A 180 8.50 -0.60 -4.58
N LYS A 181 9.20 -0.87 -5.67
CA LYS A 181 10.08 0.11 -6.30
C LYS A 181 9.24 1.26 -6.85
N ARG A 182 9.65 2.49 -6.55
CA ARG A 182 9.12 3.68 -7.19
C ARG A 182 10.06 4.11 -8.32
N GLU A 183 9.52 4.37 -9.49
CA GLU A 183 10.32 4.91 -10.60
C GLU A 183 10.84 6.32 -10.24
N GLY A 184 12.11 6.57 -10.58
CA GLY A 184 12.79 7.83 -10.30
C GLY A 184 13.46 7.93 -8.91
N ASP A 185 13.17 7.00 -7.98
CA ASP A 185 13.90 6.97 -6.72
C ASP A 185 15.35 6.47 -6.93
N PRO A 186 16.34 7.03 -6.19
CA PRO A 186 17.69 6.51 -6.15
C PRO A 186 17.75 5.02 -5.79
N ASP A 187 18.81 4.32 -6.21
CA ASP A 187 18.90 2.88 -5.99
C ASP A 187 18.97 2.50 -4.51
N ASP A 188 19.52 3.36 -3.67
CA ASP A 188 19.58 3.16 -2.23
C ASP A 188 18.40 3.77 -1.46
N THR A 189 17.31 4.11 -2.17
CA THR A 189 16.07 4.61 -1.56
C THR A 189 14.96 3.58 -1.71
N LEU A 190 14.25 3.30 -0.61
CA LEU A 190 13.12 2.38 -0.58
C LEU A 190 12.02 2.93 0.31
N CYS A 191 10.84 3.15 -0.26
CA CYS A 191 9.68 3.73 0.47
C CYS A 191 10.04 5.02 1.25
N ARG A 192 10.84 5.91 0.64
CA ARG A 192 11.35 7.16 1.25
C ARG A 192 12.38 6.98 2.38
N ILE A 193 12.83 5.75 2.63
CA ILE A 193 13.99 5.49 3.47
C ILE A 193 15.24 5.61 2.59
N GLU A 194 16.12 6.51 2.94
CA GLU A 194 17.37 6.76 2.23
C GLU A 194 18.52 5.90 2.79
N LYS A 195 19.59 5.73 2.01
CA LYS A 195 20.81 5.01 2.40
C LYS A 195 20.51 3.55 2.84
N VAL A 196 19.58 2.93 2.14
CA VAL A 196 19.29 1.50 2.32
C VAL A 196 20.51 0.69 1.91
N LYS A 197 20.96 -0.20 2.77
CA LYS A 197 22.10 -1.09 2.50
C LYS A 197 21.68 -2.26 1.62
N LYS A 198 22.59 -2.73 0.76
CA LYS A 198 22.40 -3.89 -0.11
C LYS A 198 21.06 -3.85 -0.89
N PRO A 199 20.72 -2.73 -1.54
CA PRO A 199 19.49 -2.65 -2.28
C PRO A 199 19.49 -3.68 -3.42
N LYS A 200 18.40 -4.44 -3.56
CA LYS A 200 18.30 -5.50 -4.56
C LYS A 200 16.90 -5.51 -5.18
N ARG A 201 16.82 -5.50 -6.49
CA ARG A 201 15.59 -5.76 -7.23
C ARG A 201 15.25 -7.24 -7.15
N SER A 202 13.98 -7.56 -6.96
CA SER A 202 13.53 -8.94 -6.76
C SER A 202 13.31 -9.71 -8.07
N GLY A 203 13.09 -8.99 -9.18
CA GLY A 203 12.58 -9.55 -10.44
C GLY A 203 11.09 -9.94 -10.38
N VAL A 204 10.38 -9.65 -9.29
CA VAL A 204 8.98 -10.03 -9.09
C VAL A 204 8.10 -8.79 -9.06
N LEU A 205 7.09 -8.75 -9.94
CA LEU A 205 6.10 -7.70 -10.01
C LEU A 205 5.03 -7.86 -8.89
N MET A 206 4.44 -6.76 -8.47
CA MET A 206 3.51 -6.73 -7.35
C MET A 206 2.23 -7.52 -7.60
N HIS A 207 1.71 -7.51 -8.84
CA HIS A 207 0.55 -8.33 -9.19
C HIS A 207 0.83 -9.82 -8.97
N LYS A 208 2.02 -10.28 -9.33
CA LYS A 208 2.46 -11.68 -9.10
C LYS A 208 2.67 -12.05 -7.63
N VAL A 209 2.85 -11.05 -6.78
CA VAL A 209 2.93 -11.27 -5.32
C VAL A 209 1.55 -11.52 -4.74
N ILE A 210 0.52 -10.85 -5.30
CA ILE A 210 -0.85 -10.88 -4.77
C ILE A 210 -1.66 -12.04 -5.40
N GLU A 211 -1.41 -12.40 -6.67
CA GLU A 211 -1.94 -13.61 -7.32
C GLU A 211 -1.44 -14.90 -6.63
#